data_1cc85fd2c996d88fcabfdb4e800cf55a
#
_entry.id   1cc85fd2c996d88fcabfdb4e800cf55a
#
_cell.length_a   1.000
_cell.length_b   1.000
_cell.length_c   1.000
_cell.angle_alpha   90.00
_cell.angle_beta   90.00
_cell.angle_gamma   90.00
#
_symmetry.space_group_name_H-M   'P 1'
#
loop_
_entity.id
_entity.type
_entity.pdbx_description
1 polymer ?
#
loop_
_entity_poly.entity_id
_entity_poly.type
_entity_poly.pdbx_seq_one_letter_code
_entity_poly.pdbx_strand_id
1 'polypeptide(L)'
;SSAASDVYKRQEDGLYLSLNGQSAYQTRNIKATFPLFIEDGNTRYYKGKASAPFIPSFQGAYKKGDWTISGSFAVVGGGGKASFDDGLGMFDSMVMGQVHTISGGQITPNMYSINSAMDGSQFIYGVQLGLSYQVNDWLGVFAGGRMNYFTGGYEGFLTATAHSNIPTYGGMELVGIDLDCDQTGWGLTPILGADVKLGKWNIGLKYEFMTSLNLENKTKKAEVRAVSYTHLRAHETS
;
A
#
# COMPACT_ATOMS: atom_id res chain seq x y z
N SER A 1 4.24 -5.33 -20.75
CA SER A 1 2.98 -5.81 -21.34
C SER A 1 2.83 -5.49 -22.82
N SER A 2 3.34 -4.38 -23.36
CA SER A 2 3.35 -4.12 -24.82
C SER A 2 4.31 -5.08 -25.56
N ALA A 3 5.46 -5.39 -24.95
CA ALA A 3 6.41 -6.37 -25.50
C ALA A 3 5.78 -7.76 -25.66
N ALA A 4 4.92 -8.18 -24.75
CA ALA A 4 4.22 -9.47 -24.88
C ALA A 4 3.27 -9.48 -26.07
N SER A 5 2.51 -8.40 -26.29
CA SER A 5 1.62 -8.32 -27.46
C SER A 5 2.38 -8.32 -28.79
N ASP A 6 3.59 -7.76 -28.82
CA ASP A 6 4.42 -7.75 -30.02
C ASP A 6 5.01 -9.14 -30.35
N VAL A 7 5.36 -9.92 -29.35
CA VAL A 7 5.77 -11.32 -29.54
C VAL A 7 4.66 -12.14 -30.17
N TYR A 8 3.44 -11.97 -29.72
CA TYR A 8 2.27 -12.72 -30.27
C TYR A 8 1.87 -12.27 -31.68
N LYS A 9 2.06 -11.01 -32.03
CA LYS A 9 1.74 -10.48 -33.36
C LYS A 9 2.54 -11.13 -34.49
N ARG A 10 3.75 -11.62 -34.22
CA ARG A 10 4.66 -12.21 -35.21
C ARG A 10 4.61 -13.73 -35.31
N GLN A 11 3.79 -14.34 -34.48
CA GLN A 11 3.62 -15.78 -34.47
C GLN A 11 2.57 -16.24 -35.49
N GLU A 12 2.51 -17.54 -35.73
CA GLU A 12 1.48 -18.14 -36.58
C GLU A 12 0.08 -17.93 -35.94
N ASP A 13 -0.95 -18.12 -36.76
CA ASP A 13 -2.32 -18.08 -36.27
C ASP A 13 -2.53 -19.13 -35.16
N GLY A 14 -3.19 -18.77 -34.09
CA GLY A 14 -3.44 -19.67 -32.98
C GLY A 14 -3.64 -19.02 -31.62
N LEU A 15 -3.79 -19.88 -30.63
CA LEU A 15 -3.97 -19.52 -29.23
C LEU A 15 -2.63 -19.63 -28.48
N TYR A 16 -2.28 -18.56 -27.77
CA TYR A 16 -1.08 -18.44 -26.95
C TYR A 16 -1.46 -18.15 -25.51
N LEU A 17 -0.94 -18.94 -24.59
CA LEU A 17 -1.20 -18.80 -23.16
C LEU A 17 0.12 -18.75 -22.39
N SER A 18 0.19 -17.89 -21.38
CA SER A 18 1.31 -17.79 -20.46
C SER A 18 0.81 -17.66 -19.03
N LEU A 19 1.38 -18.44 -18.13
CA LEU A 19 1.13 -18.38 -16.70
C LEU A 19 2.45 -18.12 -15.99
N ASN A 20 2.49 -17.12 -15.13
CA ASN A 20 3.66 -16.78 -14.34
C ASN A 20 3.29 -16.64 -12.87
N GLY A 21 4.21 -16.97 -11.99
CA GLY A 21 4.12 -16.78 -10.56
C GLY A 21 5.38 -16.11 -10.05
N GLN A 22 5.20 -15.19 -9.12
CA GLN A 22 6.29 -14.46 -8.48
C GLN A 22 6.05 -14.40 -6.98
N SER A 23 7.13 -14.38 -6.19
CA SER A 23 7.08 -14.08 -4.77
C SER A 23 8.02 -12.93 -4.44
N ALA A 24 7.63 -12.10 -3.49
CA ALA A 24 8.42 -10.97 -3.06
C ALA A 24 8.44 -10.86 -1.51
N TYR A 25 9.63 -10.68 -0.97
CA TYR A 25 9.87 -10.48 0.45
C TYR A 25 10.82 -9.31 0.64
N GLN A 26 10.47 -8.42 1.55
CA GLN A 26 11.26 -7.23 1.81
C GLN A 26 11.28 -6.92 3.31
N THR A 27 12.47 -6.60 3.84
CA THR A 27 12.62 -5.97 5.15
C THR A 27 12.86 -4.49 4.95
N ARG A 28 12.15 -3.65 5.71
CA ARG A 28 12.27 -2.19 5.69
C ARG A 28 12.75 -1.72 7.04
N ASN A 29 13.80 -0.91 7.05
CA ASN A 29 14.25 -0.20 8.24
C ASN A 29 13.88 1.28 8.06
N ILE A 30 13.12 1.82 8.99
CA ILE A 30 12.67 3.20 8.99
C ILE A 30 13.39 3.92 10.13
N LYS A 31 14.04 5.03 9.80
CA LYS A 31 14.61 5.96 10.76
C LYS A 31 13.67 7.15 10.90
N ALA A 32 13.14 7.38 12.09
CA ALA A 32 12.31 8.52 12.40
C ALA A 32 13.01 9.43 13.42
N THR A 33 12.90 10.74 13.23
CA THR A 33 13.43 11.76 14.14
C THR A 33 12.28 12.65 14.60
N PHE A 34 12.15 12.80 15.92
CA PHE A 34 11.10 13.62 16.52
C PHE A 34 11.61 14.24 17.84
N PRO A 35 11.31 15.51 18.14
CA PRO A 35 11.88 16.21 19.31
C PRO A 35 11.60 15.56 20.67
N LEU A 36 10.52 14.78 20.79
CA LEU A 36 10.14 14.10 22.03
C LEU A 36 10.71 12.67 22.11
N PHE A 37 11.40 12.14 21.12
CA PHE A 37 12.09 10.87 21.25
C PHE A 37 13.27 11.00 22.21
N ILE A 38 13.37 10.03 23.12
CA ILE A 38 14.37 10.04 24.21
C ILE A 38 15.70 9.40 23.80
N GLU A 39 15.74 8.71 22.67
CA GLU A 39 16.94 8.11 22.13
C GLU A 39 17.93 9.16 21.60
N ASP A 40 19.20 8.80 21.51
CA ASP A 40 20.27 9.70 21.06
C ASP A 40 19.94 10.36 19.71
N GLY A 41 20.06 11.68 19.66
CA GLY A 41 19.71 12.49 18.51
C GLY A 41 18.22 12.50 18.20
N ASN A 42 17.37 12.25 19.21
CA ASN A 42 15.90 12.19 19.06
C ASN A 42 15.47 11.26 17.92
N THR A 43 16.16 10.14 17.77
CA THR A 43 16.00 9.24 16.62
C THR A 43 15.65 7.83 17.08
N ARG A 44 14.60 7.27 16.50
CA ARG A 44 14.14 5.90 16.72
C ARG A 44 14.13 5.11 15.43
N TYR A 45 14.46 3.82 15.52
CA TYR A 45 14.50 2.90 14.39
C TYR A 45 13.35 1.91 14.51
N TYR A 46 12.67 1.70 13.38
CA TYR A 46 11.55 0.77 13.25
C TYR A 46 11.85 -0.25 12.17
N LYS A 47 11.46 -1.48 12.40
CA LYS A 47 11.65 -2.59 11.46
C LYS A 47 10.31 -3.08 10.96
N GLY A 48 10.10 -3.01 9.65
CA GLY A 48 8.93 -3.54 8.98
C GLY A 48 9.31 -4.73 8.10
N LYS A 49 8.39 -5.67 7.98
CA LYS A 49 8.47 -6.80 7.05
C LYS A 49 7.34 -6.66 6.04
N ALA A 50 7.67 -6.71 4.76
CA ALA A 50 6.67 -6.76 3.70
C ALA A 50 6.79 -8.08 2.95
N SER A 51 5.67 -8.74 2.71
CA SER A 51 5.62 -10.02 2.00
C SER A 51 4.46 -10.09 1.03
N ALA A 52 4.74 -10.61 -0.15
CA ALA A 52 3.76 -11.04 -1.12
C ALA A 52 4.16 -12.46 -1.56
N PRO A 53 3.69 -13.50 -0.86
CA PRO A 53 4.17 -14.87 -1.04
C PRO A 53 3.85 -15.43 -2.42
N PHE A 54 2.78 -14.98 -3.04
CA PHE A 54 2.40 -15.40 -4.38
C PHE A 54 1.74 -14.25 -5.15
N ILE A 55 2.33 -13.91 -6.29
CA ILE A 55 1.84 -12.88 -7.21
C ILE A 55 1.59 -13.59 -8.55
N PRO A 56 0.34 -14.01 -8.84
CA PRO A 56 0.03 -14.66 -10.09
C PRO A 56 -0.08 -13.65 -11.23
N SER A 57 0.32 -14.06 -12.42
CA SER A 57 -0.04 -13.38 -13.65
C SER A 57 -0.39 -14.38 -14.75
N PHE A 58 -1.42 -14.06 -15.50
CA PHE A 58 -1.90 -14.83 -16.62
C PHE A 58 -1.98 -13.94 -17.84
N GLN A 59 -1.59 -14.47 -19.00
CA GLN A 59 -1.70 -13.77 -20.27
C GLN A 59 -2.20 -14.76 -21.32
N GLY A 60 -3.10 -14.29 -22.18
CA GLY A 60 -3.59 -15.04 -23.31
C GLY A 60 -3.71 -14.15 -24.53
N ALA A 61 -3.49 -14.72 -25.70
CA ALA A 61 -3.72 -14.06 -26.98
C ALA A 61 -4.23 -15.07 -28.01
N TYR A 62 -5.15 -14.63 -28.83
CA TYR A 62 -5.61 -15.38 -29.99
C TYR A 62 -5.35 -14.55 -31.24
N LYS A 63 -4.54 -15.09 -32.14
CA LYS A 63 -4.16 -14.47 -33.41
C LYS A 63 -4.87 -15.13 -34.56
N LYS A 64 -5.42 -14.31 -35.45
CA LYS A 64 -6.00 -14.75 -36.75
C LYS A 64 -5.75 -13.68 -37.80
N GLY A 65 -4.87 -14.00 -38.76
CA GLY A 65 -4.42 -13.03 -39.76
C GLY A 65 -3.79 -11.80 -39.14
N ASP A 66 -4.24 -10.61 -39.51
CA ASP A 66 -3.69 -9.33 -39.00
C ASP A 66 -4.25 -8.93 -37.65
N TRP A 67 -5.22 -9.66 -37.11
CA TRP A 67 -5.88 -9.37 -35.83
C TRP A 67 -5.36 -10.24 -34.70
N THR A 68 -5.19 -9.63 -33.53
CA THR A 68 -4.89 -10.36 -32.30
C THR A 68 -5.74 -9.80 -31.16
N ILE A 69 -6.54 -10.66 -30.54
CA ILE A 69 -7.22 -10.37 -29.29
C ILE A 69 -6.32 -10.82 -28.16
N SER A 70 -6.06 -9.98 -27.18
CA SER A 70 -5.25 -10.32 -26.03
C SER A 70 -5.95 -9.99 -24.72
N GLY A 71 -5.69 -10.81 -23.72
CA GLY A 71 -6.14 -10.60 -22.36
C GLY A 71 -5.03 -10.89 -21.37
N SER A 72 -5.03 -10.18 -20.26
CA SER A 72 -4.10 -10.46 -19.16
C SER A 72 -4.74 -10.17 -17.80
N PHE A 73 -4.32 -10.94 -16.82
CA PHE A 73 -4.57 -10.70 -15.41
C PHE A 73 -3.23 -10.61 -14.68
N ALA A 74 -3.06 -9.61 -13.86
CA ALA A 74 -1.86 -9.47 -13.03
C ALA A 74 -2.15 -8.64 -11.78
N VAL A 75 -1.31 -8.80 -10.76
CA VAL A 75 -1.18 -7.81 -9.69
C VAL A 75 -0.33 -6.67 -10.24
N VAL A 76 -0.97 -5.53 -10.52
CA VAL A 76 -0.33 -4.38 -11.20
C VAL A 76 0.26 -3.36 -10.24
N GLY A 77 -0.04 -3.50 -8.95
CA GLY A 77 0.49 -2.62 -7.92
C GLY A 77 0.16 -3.11 -6.52
N GLY A 78 0.67 -2.36 -5.54
CA GLY A 78 0.54 -2.67 -4.14
C GLY A 78 1.85 -3.17 -3.51
N GLY A 79 1.94 -3.08 -2.18
CA GLY A 79 3.13 -3.49 -1.41
C GLY A 79 3.04 -4.89 -0.79
N GLY A 80 1.97 -5.63 -1.08
CA GLY A 80 1.67 -6.87 -0.39
C GLY A 80 1.16 -6.60 1.04
N LYS A 81 1.48 -7.52 1.96
CA LYS A 81 1.26 -7.33 3.39
C LYS A 81 2.51 -6.74 4.03
N ALA A 82 2.34 -5.70 4.82
CA ALA A 82 3.41 -5.08 5.60
C ALA A 82 3.05 -5.12 7.08
N SER A 83 4.00 -5.57 7.91
CA SER A 83 3.86 -5.68 9.36
C SER A 83 4.93 -4.87 10.05
N PHE A 84 4.54 -4.09 11.04
CA PHE A 84 5.42 -3.28 11.88
C PHE A 84 5.13 -3.61 13.34
N ASP A 85 5.83 -4.60 13.85
CA ASP A 85 5.61 -5.14 15.19
C ASP A 85 5.96 -4.13 16.31
N ASP A 86 6.86 -3.20 16.00
CA ASP A 86 7.32 -2.13 16.91
C ASP A 86 6.64 -0.78 16.60
N GLY A 87 5.56 -0.78 15.81
CA GLY A 87 4.86 0.42 15.37
C GLY A 87 5.58 1.23 14.28
N LEU A 88 5.19 2.47 14.16
CA LEU A 88 5.71 3.44 13.20
C LEU A 88 5.99 4.78 13.87
N GLY A 89 7.11 5.41 13.52
CA GLY A 89 7.53 6.69 14.09
C GLY A 89 6.49 7.82 13.98
N MET A 90 5.67 7.79 12.95
CA MET A 90 4.57 8.74 12.80
C MET A 90 3.50 8.56 13.88
N PHE A 91 3.15 7.32 14.23
CA PHE A 91 2.16 7.04 15.27
C PHE A 91 2.70 7.35 16.65
N ASP A 92 3.93 6.93 16.93
CA ASP A 92 4.60 7.24 18.22
C ASP A 92 4.70 8.76 18.43
N SER A 93 5.09 9.51 17.40
CA SER A 93 5.20 10.97 17.48
C SER A 93 3.82 11.65 17.68
N MET A 94 2.77 11.13 17.05
CA MET A 94 1.41 11.62 17.23
C MET A 94 0.94 11.45 18.68
N VAL A 95 1.17 10.28 19.26
CA VAL A 95 0.77 10.02 20.65
C VAL A 95 1.58 10.81 21.64
N MET A 96 2.91 10.90 21.46
CA MET A 96 3.76 11.73 22.28
C MET A 96 3.32 13.20 22.26
N GLY A 97 2.95 13.70 21.07
CA GLY A 97 2.39 15.03 20.92
C GLY A 97 1.06 15.21 21.66
N GLN A 98 0.16 14.21 21.60
CA GLN A 98 -1.12 14.23 22.31
C GLN A 98 -0.92 14.19 23.84
N VAL A 99 -0.09 13.27 24.35
CA VAL A 99 0.21 13.18 25.78
C VAL A 99 0.81 14.49 26.28
N HIS A 100 1.74 15.07 25.54
CA HIS A 100 2.34 16.36 25.87
C HIS A 100 1.29 17.48 25.93
N THR A 101 0.39 17.55 24.97
CA THR A 101 -0.66 18.58 24.89
C THR A 101 -1.69 18.41 26.00
N ILE A 102 -2.19 17.18 26.24
CA ILE A 102 -3.22 16.90 27.26
C ILE A 102 -2.67 17.15 28.66
N SER A 103 -1.40 16.82 28.93
CA SER A 103 -0.77 17.03 30.22
C SER A 103 -0.21 18.43 30.45
N GLY A 104 -0.32 19.33 29.48
CA GLY A 104 0.33 20.65 29.52
C GLY A 104 1.85 20.55 29.67
N GLY A 105 2.45 19.47 29.18
CA GLY A 105 3.89 19.20 29.26
C GLY A 105 4.37 18.60 30.60
N GLN A 106 3.44 18.28 31.51
CA GLN A 106 3.80 17.71 32.82
C GLN A 106 4.22 16.24 32.72
N ILE A 107 3.63 15.47 31.78
CA ILE A 107 3.99 14.09 31.51
C ILE A 107 5.04 14.07 30.40
N THR A 108 6.28 13.79 30.79
CA THR A 108 7.42 13.71 29.86
C THR A 108 7.55 12.29 29.27
N PRO A 109 8.23 12.13 28.11
CA PRO A 109 8.41 10.83 27.45
C PRO A 109 9.06 9.73 28.34
N ASN A 110 9.81 10.10 29.36
CA ASN A 110 10.41 9.17 30.31
C ASN A 110 9.42 8.59 31.35
N MET A 111 8.20 9.10 31.41
CA MET A 111 7.20 8.71 32.39
C MET A 111 6.22 7.66 31.89
N TYR A 112 6.24 7.32 30.62
CA TYR A 112 5.35 6.33 30.01
C TYR A 112 6.07 5.51 28.95
N SER A 113 5.51 4.36 28.64
CA SER A 113 5.93 3.52 27.54
C SER A 113 4.85 3.49 26.46
N ILE A 114 5.28 3.43 25.20
CA ILE A 114 4.40 3.25 24.04
C ILE A 114 4.53 1.82 23.59
N ASN A 115 3.38 1.15 23.42
CA ASN A 115 3.26 -0.13 22.77
C ASN A 115 2.37 0.05 21.54
N SER A 116 2.90 -0.25 20.36
CA SER A 116 2.19 -0.08 19.11
C SER A 116 2.56 -1.17 18.13
N ALA A 117 1.59 -1.61 17.34
CA ALA A 117 1.82 -2.48 16.21
C ALA A 117 0.87 -2.07 15.08
N MET A 118 1.29 -2.29 13.85
CA MET A 118 0.51 -2.00 12.68
C MET A 118 0.73 -3.02 11.57
N ASP A 119 -0.38 -3.53 11.06
CA ASP A 119 -0.43 -4.36 9.89
C ASP A 119 -1.16 -3.62 8.76
N GLY A 120 -0.64 -3.71 7.56
CA GLY A 120 -1.25 -3.16 6.38
C GLY A 120 -1.16 -4.10 5.21
N SER A 121 -2.18 -4.09 4.36
CA SER A 121 -2.16 -4.83 3.10
C SER A 121 -2.67 -3.94 1.97
N GLN A 122 -2.05 -4.09 0.81
CA GLN A 122 -2.46 -3.35 -0.38
C GLN A 122 -2.17 -4.16 -1.62
N PHE A 123 -3.21 -4.40 -2.41
CA PHE A 123 -3.11 -5.08 -3.69
C PHE A 123 -3.95 -4.35 -4.73
N ILE A 124 -3.41 -4.25 -5.95
CA ILE A 124 -4.13 -3.75 -7.11
C ILE A 124 -4.11 -4.85 -8.16
N TYR A 125 -5.26 -5.43 -8.41
CA TYR A 125 -5.46 -6.43 -9.45
C TYR A 125 -5.87 -5.73 -10.74
N GLY A 126 -5.24 -6.12 -11.85
CA GLY A 126 -5.55 -5.60 -13.17
C GLY A 126 -6.00 -6.70 -14.12
N VAL A 127 -7.18 -6.52 -14.73
CA VAL A 127 -7.63 -7.32 -15.87
C VAL A 127 -7.58 -6.43 -17.10
N GLN A 128 -6.76 -6.79 -18.06
CA GLN A 128 -6.59 -6.03 -19.32
C GLN A 128 -7.13 -6.85 -20.48
N LEU A 129 -7.89 -6.20 -21.35
CA LEU A 129 -8.34 -6.74 -22.63
C LEU A 129 -7.95 -5.76 -23.72
N GLY A 130 -7.59 -6.28 -24.89
CA GLY A 130 -7.24 -5.40 -26.00
C GLY A 130 -7.22 -6.12 -27.34
N LEU A 131 -7.27 -5.31 -28.36
CA LEU A 131 -7.24 -5.71 -29.74
C LEU A 131 -6.03 -5.08 -30.42
N SER A 132 -5.27 -5.89 -31.12
CA SER A 132 -4.15 -5.44 -31.94
C SER A 132 -4.47 -5.68 -33.41
N TYR A 133 -4.04 -4.77 -34.26
CA TYR A 133 -4.14 -4.88 -35.71
C TYR A 133 -2.79 -4.58 -36.37
N GLN A 134 -2.34 -5.48 -37.24
CA GLN A 134 -1.16 -5.29 -38.06
C GLN A 134 -1.55 -4.48 -39.30
N VAL A 135 -1.18 -3.19 -39.31
CA VAL A 135 -1.54 -2.27 -40.41
C VAL A 135 -0.74 -2.60 -41.68
N ASN A 136 0.54 -2.91 -41.49
CA ASN A 136 1.46 -3.33 -42.53
C ASN A 136 2.69 -4.01 -41.91
N ASP A 137 3.69 -4.38 -42.70
CA ASP A 137 4.88 -5.14 -42.25
C ASP A 137 5.73 -4.41 -41.19
N TRP A 138 5.60 -3.10 -41.06
CA TRP A 138 6.38 -2.29 -40.14
C TRP A 138 5.56 -1.62 -39.02
N LEU A 139 4.23 -1.56 -39.13
CA LEU A 139 3.36 -0.88 -38.17
C LEU A 139 2.25 -1.81 -37.64
N GLY A 140 2.20 -1.96 -36.34
CA GLY A 140 1.08 -2.55 -35.62
C GLY A 140 0.49 -1.55 -34.64
N VAL A 141 -0.81 -1.59 -34.42
CA VAL A 141 -1.53 -0.75 -33.47
C VAL A 141 -2.26 -1.59 -32.45
N PHE A 142 -2.45 -1.04 -31.27
CA PHE A 142 -3.16 -1.67 -30.16
C PHE A 142 -4.14 -0.69 -29.53
N ALA A 143 -5.34 -1.15 -29.24
CA ALA A 143 -6.32 -0.45 -28.44
C ALA A 143 -6.91 -1.41 -27.39
N GLY A 144 -7.06 -0.94 -26.16
CA GLY A 144 -7.57 -1.78 -25.09
C GLY A 144 -7.90 -1.00 -23.83
N GLY A 145 -8.26 -1.72 -22.79
CA GLY A 145 -8.53 -1.18 -21.48
C GLY A 145 -8.13 -2.14 -20.39
N ARG A 146 -7.78 -1.59 -19.24
CA ARG A 146 -7.49 -2.33 -18.03
C ARG A 146 -8.43 -1.90 -16.93
N MET A 147 -9.18 -2.83 -16.38
CA MET A 147 -9.93 -2.67 -15.17
C MET A 147 -9.00 -2.95 -13.99
N ASN A 148 -8.87 -2.00 -13.09
CA ASN A 148 -8.09 -2.11 -11.87
C ASN A 148 -9.03 -2.25 -10.68
N TYR A 149 -8.78 -3.24 -9.84
CA TYR A 149 -9.47 -3.44 -8.58
C TYR A 149 -8.48 -3.31 -7.44
N PHE A 150 -8.72 -2.32 -6.59
CA PHE A 150 -7.93 -2.06 -5.39
C PHE A 150 -8.58 -2.75 -4.20
N THR A 151 -7.78 -3.47 -3.42
CA THR A 151 -8.17 -3.97 -2.11
C THR A 151 -7.00 -3.80 -1.15
N GLY A 152 -7.32 -3.33 0.03
CA GLY A 152 -6.34 -3.10 1.07
C GLY A 152 -7.00 -2.77 2.37
N GLY A 153 -6.19 -2.60 3.39
CA GLY A 153 -6.64 -2.22 4.70
C GLY A 153 -5.46 -2.05 5.62
N TYR A 154 -5.74 -1.51 6.77
CA TYR A 154 -4.78 -1.40 7.84
C TYR A 154 -5.50 -1.61 9.17
N GLU A 155 -4.83 -2.38 10.01
CA GLU A 155 -5.23 -2.69 11.37
C GLU A 155 -4.05 -2.37 12.28
N GLY A 156 -4.33 -1.73 13.41
CA GLY A 156 -3.29 -1.41 14.36
C GLY A 156 -3.82 -0.92 15.67
N PHE A 157 -2.97 -1.02 16.65
CA PHE A 157 -3.20 -0.43 17.97
C PHE A 157 -1.99 0.38 18.41
N LEU A 158 -2.25 1.31 19.30
CA LEU A 158 -1.25 2.12 19.93
C LEU A 158 -1.73 2.51 21.32
N THR A 159 -0.90 2.24 22.33
CA THR A 159 -1.21 2.49 23.72
C THR A 159 -0.03 3.16 24.40
N ALA A 160 -0.26 4.28 25.03
CA ALA A 160 0.70 4.92 25.93
C ALA A 160 0.27 4.68 27.38
N THR A 161 1.12 4.00 28.15
CA THR A 161 0.85 3.64 29.55
C THR A 161 1.87 4.26 30.48
N ALA A 162 1.40 4.98 31.50
CA ALA A 162 2.27 5.58 32.51
C ALA A 162 3.01 4.50 33.30
N HIS A 163 4.28 4.73 33.61
CA HIS A 163 5.06 3.81 34.44
C HIS A 163 4.44 3.70 35.83
N SER A 164 4.50 2.52 36.45
CA SER A 164 3.86 2.24 37.75
C SER A 164 4.37 3.09 38.92
N ASN A 165 5.58 3.64 38.79
CA ASN A 165 6.22 4.52 39.79
C ASN A 165 5.83 6.00 39.67
N ILE A 166 4.97 6.35 38.67
CA ILE A 166 4.54 7.74 38.51
C ILE A 166 3.39 8.02 39.49
N PRO A 167 3.53 9.02 40.38
CA PRO A 167 2.43 9.40 41.27
C PRO A 167 1.19 9.77 40.48
N THR A 168 0.02 9.37 40.98
CA THR A 168 -1.32 9.68 40.44
C THR A 168 -1.66 8.90 39.17
N TYR A 169 -0.70 8.58 38.27
CA TYR A 169 -0.96 7.99 36.96
C TYR A 169 -0.37 6.60 36.77
N GLY A 170 0.31 6.06 37.77
CA GLY A 170 1.06 4.81 37.66
C GLY A 170 0.21 3.65 37.13
N GLY A 171 0.61 3.08 36.01
CA GLY A 171 -0.09 1.97 35.35
C GLY A 171 -1.33 2.35 34.53
N MET A 172 -1.71 3.64 34.48
CA MET A 172 -2.89 4.08 33.70
C MET A 172 -2.56 4.20 32.20
N GLU A 173 -3.54 3.85 31.38
CA GLU A 173 -3.49 4.15 29.96
C GLU A 173 -3.77 5.65 29.75
N LEU A 174 -2.76 6.36 29.26
CA LEU A 174 -2.86 7.80 28.98
C LEU A 174 -3.55 8.09 27.67
N VAL A 175 -3.21 7.32 26.64
CA VAL A 175 -3.79 7.37 25.30
C VAL A 175 -3.84 5.96 24.74
N GLY A 176 -4.97 5.60 24.16
CA GLY A 176 -5.13 4.37 23.39
C GLY A 176 -5.80 4.67 22.07
N ILE A 177 -5.30 4.09 21.00
CA ILE A 177 -5.88 4.17 19.66
C ILE A 177 -5.98 2.75 19.10
N ASP A 178 -7.18 2.38 18.68
CA ASP A 178 -7.44 1.17 17.93
C ASP A 178 -8.03 1.56 16.58
N LEU A 179 -7.46 1.02 15.53
CA LEU A 179 -7.85 1.33 14.16
C LEU A 179 -7.94 0.05 13.33
N ASP A 180 -9.07 -0.13 12.67
CA ASP A 180 -9.30 -1.17 11.66
C ASP A 180 -10.10 -0.55 10.52
N CYS A 181 -9.49 -0.51 9.34
CA CYS A 181 -10.06 0.11 8.16
C CYS A 181 -9.79 -0.74 6.92
N ASP A 182 -10.85 -1.09 6.22
CA ASP A 182 -10.78 -1.70 4.90
C ASP A 182 -10.98 -0.64 3.82
N GLN A 183 -10.24 -0.83 2.73
CA GLN A 183 -10.34 0.00 1.54
C GLN A 183 -10.55 -0.88 0.31
N THR A 184 -11.53 -0.55 -0.48
CA THR A 184 -11.78 -1.18 -1.78
C THR A 184 -12.03 -0.12 -2.83
N GLY A 185 -11.75 -0.44 -4.08
CA GLY A 185 -12.03 0.48 -5.16
C GLY A 185 -11.81 -0.14 -6.52
N TRP A 186 -12.31 0.51 -7.53
CA TRP A 186 -12.12 0.09 -8.91
C TRP A 186 -11.95 1.29 -9.84
N GLY A 187 -11.33 1.06 -10.97
CA GLY A 187 -11.15 2.07 -12.00
C GLY A 187 -10.80 1.45 -13.35
N LEU A 188 -11.02 2.20 -14.39
CA LEU A 188 -10.74 1.81 -15.77
C LEU A 188 -9.63 2.67 -16.35
N THR A 189 -8.64 2.03 -16.97
CA THR A 189 -7.53 2.67 -17.69
C THR A 189 -7.63 2.33 -19.17
N PRO A 190 -8.02 3.25 -20.05
CA PRO A 190 -7.87 3.06 -21.49
C PRO A 190 -6.40 3.01 -21.89
N ILE A 191 -6.07 2.21 -22.90
CA ILE A 191 -4.69 1.98 -23.34
C ILE A 191 -4.64 2.03 -24.86
N LEU A 192 -3.69 2.80 -25.38
CA LEU A 192 -3.34 2.80 -26.79
C LEU A 192 -1.88 2.38 -26.95
N GLY A 193 -1.56 1.72 -28.03
CA GLY A 193 -0.21 1.29 -28.34
C GLY A 193 0.09 1.30 -29.83
N ALA A 194 1.37 1.40 -30.15
CA ALA A 194 1.86 1.22 -31.49
C ALA A 194 3.22 0.51 -31.45
N ASP A 195 3.45 -0.39 -32.38
CA ASP A 195 4.71 -1.10 -32.56
C ASP A 195 5.24 -0.79 -33.96
N VAL A 196 6.45 -0.26 -34.01
CA VAL A 196 7.11 0.17 -35.25
C VAL A 196 8.38 -0.64 -35.45
N LYS A 197 8.49 -1.30 -36.60
CA LYS A 197 9.66 -2.06 -37.00
C LYS A 197 10.45 -1.30 -38.06
N LEU A 198 11.69 -0.91 -37.73
CA LEU A 198 12.60 -0.20 -38.60
C LEU A 198 13.87 -1.05 -38.80
N GLY A 199 13.91 -1.86 -39.83
CA GLY A 199 15.01 -2.78 -40.09
C GLY A 199 15.26 -3.76 -38.96
N LYS A 200 16.35 -3.58 -38.21
CA LYS A 200 16.70 -4.40 -37.03
C LYS A 200 16.09 -3.87 -35.73
N TRP A 201 15.52 -2.68 -35.76
CA TRP A 201 14.94 -2.04 -34.58
C TRP A 201 13.45 -2.36 -34.46
N ASN A 202 13.03 -2.58 -33.23
CA ASN A 202 11.63 -2.75 -32.86
C ASN A 202 11.30 -1.76 -31.74
N ILE A 203 10.41 -0.81 -32.01
CA ILE A 203 10.06 0.28 -31.11
C ILE A 203 8.60 0.12 -30.71
N GLY A 204 8.36 -0.20 -29.43
CA GLY A 204 7.01 -0.25 -28.85
C GLY A 204 6.69 1.08 -28.14
N LEU A 205 5.59 1.71 -28.50
CA LEU A 205 5.03 2.88 -27.84
C LEU A 205 3.73 2.46 -27.14
N LYS A 206 3.55 2.92 -25.91
CA LYS A 206 2.35 2.66 -25.13
C LYS A 206 1.94 3.94 -24.39
N TYR A 207 0.67 4.27 -24.49
CA TYR A 207 0.05 5.36 -23.74
C TYR A 207 -1.09 4.81 -22.89
N GLU A 208 -1.00 5.00 -21.59
CA GLU A 208 -2.07 4.71 -20.63
C GLU A 208 -2.70 6.01 -20.19
N PHE A 209 -4.01 6.11 -20.36
CA PHE A 209 -4.76 7.26 -19.87
C PHE A 209 -4.85 7.23 -18.35
N MET A 210 -5.12 8.39 -17.76
CA MET A 210 -5.29 8.52 -16.33
C MET A 210 -6.44 7.62 -15.84
N THR A 211 -6.19 6.88 -14.77
CA THR A 211 -7.19 6.06 -14.11
C THR A 211 -7.80 6.82 -12.93
N SER A 212 -9.09 7.02 -12.94
CA SER A 212 -9.82 7.47 -11.75
C SER A 212 -10.21 6.24 -10.94
N LEU A 213 -9.67 6.10 -9.73
CA LEU A 213 -10.05 5.05 -8.79
C LEU A 213 -11.12 5.59 -7.85
N ASN A 214 -12.30 4.97 -7.88
CA ASN A 214 -13.33 5.22 -6.88
C ASN A 214 -13.01 4.33 -5.67
N LEU A 215 -12.50 4.96 -4.61
CA LEU A 215 -12.14 4.28 -3.37
C LEU A 215 -13.26 4.42 -2.35
N GLU A 216 -13.68 3.31 -1.78
CA GLU A 216 -14.59 3.24 -0.65
C GLU A 216 -13.79 2.83 0.60
N ASN A 217 -13.93 3.60 1.66
CA ASN A 217 -13.34 3.33 2.96
C ASN A 217 -14.44 2.80 3.89
N LYS A 218 -14.22 1.63 4.46
CA LYS A 218 -15.04 1.07 5.52
C LYS A 218 -14.23 1.03 6.81
N THR A 219 -14.45 2.01 7.66
CA THR A 219 -13.89 2.00 9.01
C THR A 219 -14.71 1.03 9.85
N LYS A 220 -14.12 -0.09 10.26
CA LYS A 220 -14.72 -1.08 11.14
C LYS A 220 -14.55 -0.68 12.61
N LYS A 221 -13.39 -0.15 12.94
CA LYS A 221 -13.07 0.33 14.28
C LYS A 221 -12.20 1.58 14.18
N ALA A 222 -12.59 2.63 14.86
CA ALA A 222 -11.78 3.81 15.10
C ALA A 222 -12.11 4.30 16.51
N GLU A 223 -11.34 3.84 17.48
CA GLU A 223 -11.52 4.17 18.88
C GLU A 223 -10.30 4.91 19.38
N VAL A 224 -10.54 6.09 19.93
CA VAL A 224 -9.51 6.90 20.58
C VAL A 224 -9.91 7.07 22.02
N ARG A 225 -9.07 6.55 22.92
CA ARG A 225 -9.20 6.70 24.36
C ARG A 225 -8.12 7.64 24.84
N ALA A 226 -8.50 8.63 25.59
CA ALA A 226 -7.54 9.54 26.24
C ALA A 226 -8.02 9.86 27.66
N VAL A 227 -7.09 9.95 28.58
CA VAL A 227 -7.41 10.41 29.94
C VAL A 227 -7.82 11.87 29.87
N SER A 228 -9.05 12.17 30.29
CA SER A 228 -9.58 13.53 30.28
C SER A 228 -8.93 14.38 31.36
N TYR A 229 -8.52 15.60 31.00
CA TYR A 229 -7.90 16.56 31.92
C TYR A 229 -8.79 16.91 33.13
N THR A 230 -10.10 16.69 33.05
CA THR A 230 -11.04 16.89 34.15
C THR A 230 -10.86 15.86 35.29
N HIS A 231 -10.40 14.64 35.02
CA HIS A 231 -10.04 13.68 36.05
C HIS A 231 -8.69 14.02 36.72
N LEU A 232 -7.80 14.71 36.03
CA LEU A 232 -6.52 15.15 36.54
C LEU A 232 -6.62 16.25 37.57
N ARG A 233 -7.64 17.14 37.49
CA ARG A 233 -7.89 18.21 38.45
C ARG A 233 -8.68 17.78 39.70
N ALA A 234 -9.42 16.70 39.61
CA ALA A 234 -10.27 16.27 40.75
C ALA A 234 -9.45 15.72 41.92
N HIS A 235 -8.20 15.34 41.73
CA HIS A 235 -7.30 14.82 42.78
C HIS A 235 -6.39 15.87 43.43
N GLU A 236 -6.31 17.12 42.88
CA GLU A 236 -5.55 18.19 43.47
C GLU A 236 -6.30 19.01 44.54
N THR A 237 -7.58 18.73 44.76
CA THR A 237 -8.44 19.49 45.69
C THR A 237 -9.02 18.66 46.83
N SER A 238 -8.40 17.53 47.19
CA SER A 238 -8.79 16.75 48.37
C SER A 238 -7.63 16.50 49.31
#